data_3fe51ef2e32530a8c1a45a7d81445a50
#
_entry.id   3fe51ef2e32530a8c1a45a7d81445a50
#
_cell.length_a   1.000
_cell.length_b   1.000
_cell.length_c   1.000
_cell.angle_alpha   90.00
_cell.angle_beta   90.00
_cell.angle_gamma   90.00
#
_symmetry.space_group_name_H-M   'P 1'
#
loop_
_entity.id
_entity.type
_entity.pdbx_description
1 polymer ?
#
loop_
_entity_poly.entity_id
_entity_poly.type
_entity_poly.pdbx_seq_one_letter_code
_entity_poly.pdbx_strand_id
1 'polypeptide(L)'
;DVLWLSPIYRSPQADNGYDISDYQDIDPVFGTMKDFDQLITDVHALGMKLVMDLVVNHTSDEHPWFVESRSSLDNPKRDWYYWRDPRPGFEGGTPGAEPTNWESFFSGPVWKYDPATGQYYLHLFAEQQPDLNWENPEVRQAVYEMMRWWLDRGVDGFRMDVINLISKVPGLPDGTPAPGRALADGSAFYMEGPRLHEFLQEMHREVFDGRSALFTVGETPGVLLENAHLYSDPARREVNMIFQFEHVILGLPEGKFGRRALEEGDLADCLTRWQEGLAEKGWNSLYLCNHDQPRTVSRFGDEKYWYDSATALATTLHLLRGTPYVYQGEELGMSNTVFEGIEDFEDIESTNYYRLAVEGGEDPQAVLSGLRAMGRDNARTPVQWDGSTHAGFTTGTPWIAVNPNYPVINASEQVGDSTSVFAYFKALIELRHRLAVVANGSFERIDAGSREIFAYRRLLGERELIVIANLSSHDARPALPSDISEAASEFVPVLTNANVWEEMDAPLAPWRARVFLA
;
A
#
# COMPACT_ATOMS: atom_id res chain seq x y z
N ASP A 1 -17.51 -5.43 -1.61
CA ASP A 1 -17.67 -4.80 -2.92
C ASP A 1 -16.60 -5.29 -3.91
N VAL A 2 -15.31 -5.22 -3.53
CA VAL A 2 -14.18 -5.61 -4.38
C VAL A 2 -13.19 -6.42 -3.55
N LEU A 3 -12.70 -7.53 -4.08
CA LEU A 3 -11.54 -8.26 -3.56
C LEU A 3 -10.33 -7.91 -4.42
N TRP A 4 -9.24 -7.48 -3.80
CA TRP A 4 -7.93 -7.40 -4.41
C TRP A 4 -7.05 -8.53 -3.88
N LEU A 5 -6.50 -9.31 -4.80
CA LEU A 5 -5.53 -10.35 -4.50
C LEU A 5 -4.11 -9.82 -4.74
N SER A 6 -3.22 -9.94 -3.76
CA SER A 6 -1.77 -9.87 -3.99
C SER A 6 -1.37 -10.90 -5.04
N PRO A 7 -0.17 -10.82 -5.66
CA PRO A 7 0.18 -11.71 -6.76
C PRO A 7 -0.01 -13.19 -6.42
N ILE A 8 -0.78 -13.89 -7.25
CA ILE A 8 -1.03 -15.34 -7.17
C ILE A 8 -0.47 -16.09 -8.38
N TYR A 9 0.26 -15.37 -9.23
CA TYR A 9 0.94 -15.90 -10.39
C TYR A 9 2.11 -16.82 -10.00
N ARG A 10 2.61 -17.61 -10.97
CA ARG A 10 3.84 -18.37 -10.74
C ARG A 10 4.99 -17.46 -10.36
N SER A 11 5.65 -17.80 -9.26
CA SER A 11 6.76 -17.03 -8.72
C SER A 11 7.75 -17.93 -7.98
N PRO A 12 9.07 -17.72 -8.12
CA PRO A 12 10.08 -18.30 -7.23
C PRO A 12 9.99 -17.82 -5.78
N GLN A 13 9.16 -16.82 -5.49
CA GLN A 13 8.90 -16.27 -4.15
C GLN A 13 10.11 -15.53 -3.52
N ALA A 14 10.98 -14.95 -4.34
CA ALA A 14 12.09 -14.13 -3.84
C ALA A 14 11.60 -12.85 -3.14
N ASP A 15 10.46 -12.32 -3.57
CA ASP A 15 9.75 -11.20 -2.95
C ASP A 15 8.26 -11.51 -2.81
N ASN A 16 7.93 -12.65 -2.20
CA ASN A 16 6.57 -13.03 -1.81
C ASN A 16 5.53 -12.91 -2.93
N GLY A 17 5.90 -13.30 -4.15
CA GLY A 17 5.02 -13.30 -5.33
C GLY A 17 5.21 -12.11 -6.26
N TYR A 18 5.92 -11.04 -5.86
CA TYR A 18 6.20 -9.89 -6.71
C TYR A 18 7.34 -10.11 -7.71
N ASP A 19 8.01 -11.26 -7.68
CA ASP A 19 8.93 -11.78 -8.69
C ASP A 19 8.22 -12.81 -9.60
N ILE A 20 7.45 -12.32 -10.58
CA ILE A 20 6.57 -13.14 -11.41
C ILE A 20 7.35 -13.83 -12.52
N SER A 21 7.28 -15.18 -12.57
CA SER A 21 7.89 -15.99 -13.61
C SER A 21 6.95 -16.42 -14.73
N ASP A 22 5.63 -16.38 -14.51
CA ASP A 22 4.60 -16.57 -15.55
C ASP A 22 3.34 -15.79 -15.15
N TYR A 23 2.98 -14.78 -15.95
CA TYR A 23 1.80 -13.93 -15.71
C TYR A 23 0.47 -14.60 -16.04
N GLN A 24 0.46 -15.74 -16.74
CA GLN A 24 -0.76 -16.36 -17.25
C GLN A 24 -1.02 -17.76 -16.67
N ASP A 25 -0.39 -18.05 -15.52
CA ASP A 25 -0.66 -19.25 -14.72
C ASP A 25 -0.71 -18.92 -13.22
N ILE A 26 -1.36 -19.79 -12.46
CA ILE A 26 -1.48 -19.67 -11.00
C ILE A 26 -0.40 -20.49 -10.33
N ASP A 27 0.24 -19.92 -9.30
CA ASP A 27 1.23 -20.64 -8.52
C ASP A 27 0.57 -21.84 -7.81
N PRO A 28 1.17 -23.04 -7.88
CA PRO A 28 0.62 -24.25 -7.25
C PRO A 28 0.38 -24.14 -5.75
N VAL A 29 1.04 -23.21 -5.06
CA VAL A 29 0.79 -22.93 -3.62
C VAL A 29 -0.63 -22.41 -3.41
N PHE A 30 -1.20 -21.67 -4.35
CA PHE A 30 -2.54 -21.11 -4.28
C PHE A 30 -3.60 -21.98 -4.97
N GLY A 31 -3.20 -22.91 -5.81
CA GLY A 31 -4.09 -23.79 -6.54
C GLY A 31 -3.81 -23.83 -8.03
N THR A 32 -4.86 -23.98 -8.83
CA THR A 32 -4.79 -24.11 -10.28
C THR A 32 -5.61 -23.01 -10.98
N MET A 33 -5.42 -22.85 -12.28
CA MET A 33 -6.26 -21.97 -13.10
C MET A 33 -7.75 -22.31 -12.99
N LYS A 34 -8.09 -23.60 -12.79
CA LYS A 34 -9.48 -24.02 -12.58
C LYS A 34 -10.04 -23.54 -11.24
N ASP A 35 -9.22 -23.52 -10.20
CA ASP A 35 -9.61 -22.99 -8.88
C ASP A 35 -9.83 -21.48 -8.96
N PHE A 36 -8.99 -20.78 -9.74
CA PHE A 36 -9.17 -19.35 -10.02
C PHE A 36 -10.48 -19.07 -10.79
N ASP A 37 -10.82 -19.87 -11.83
CA ASP A 37 -12.08 -19.74 -12.56
C ASP A 37 -13.30 -19.95 -11.66
N GLN A 38 -13.18 -20.84 -10.68
CA GLN A 38 -14.23 -21.04 -9.68
C GLN A 38 -14.32 -19.84 -8.75
N LEU A 39 -13.18 -19.32 -8.25
CA LEU A 39 -13.13 -18.16 -7.38
C LEU A 39 -13.82 -16.95 -8.02
N ILE A 40 -13.47 -16.61 -9.26
CA ILE A 40 -14.06 -15.44 -9.94
C ILE A 40 -15.58 -15.62 -10.15
N THR A 41 -16.01 -16.85 -10.46
CA THR A 41 -17.43 -17.19 -10.58
C THR A 41 -18.18 -16.97 -9.27
N ASP A 42 -17.61 -17.41 -8.15
CA ASP A 42 -18.21 -17.30 -6.82
C ASP A 42 -18.24 -15.85 -6.34
N VAL A 43 -17.17 -15.08 -6.56
CA VAL A 43 -17.09 -13.65 -6.26
C VAL A 43 -18.18 -12.88 -7.02
N HIS A 44 -18.33 -13.14 -8.32
CA HIS A 44 -19.37 -12.50 -9.13
C HIS A 44 -20.79 -12.92 -8.70
N ALA A 45 -20.98 -14.17 -8.31
CA ALA A 45 -22.28 -14.65 -7.80
C ALA A 45 -22.70 -13.94 -6.50
N LEU A 46 -21.74 -13.45 -5.72
CA LEU A 46 -21.97 -12.62 -4.54
C LEU A 46 -22.16 -11.12 -4.87
N GLY A 47 -22.13 -10.74 -6.15
CA GLY A 47 -22.23 -9.34 -6.59
C GLY A 47 -20.96 -8.53 -6.34
N MET A 48 -19.85 -9.19 -6.09
CA MET A 48 -18.55 -8.57 -5.83
C MET A 48 -17.69 -8.56 -7.10
N LYS A 49 -16.60 -7.80 -7.08
CA LYS A 49 -15.60 -7.72 -8.14
C LYS A 49 -14.28 -8.32 -7.67
N LEU A 50 -13.48 -8.81 -8.63
CA LEU A 50 -12.15 -9.34 -8.41
C LEU A 50 -11.11 -8.49 -9.14
N VAL A 51 -10.14 -7.96 -8.39
CA VAL A 51 -9.01 -7.18 -8.89
C VAL A 51 -7.73 -7.96 -8.63
N MET A 52 -6.88 -8.07 -9.66
CA MET A 52 -5.58 -8.71 -9.56
C MET A 52 -4.46 -7.67 -9.47
N ASP A 53 -3.32 -8.10 -8.94
CA ASP A 53 -2.12 -7.28 -8.94
C ASP A 53 -1.45 -7.28 -10.32
N LEU A 54 -1.01 -6.14 -10.80
CA LEU A 54 -0.32 -5.97 -12.08
C LEU A 54 1.12 -5.50 -11.80
N VAL A 55 2.05 -6.44 -11.77
CA VAL A 55 3.46 -6.18 -11.51
C VAL A 55 4.20 -6.11 -12.84
N VAL A 56 4.41 -4.90 -13.36
CA VAL A 56 4.95 -4.70 -14.72
C VAL A 56 6.11 -3.72 -14.79
N ASN A 57 6.62 -3.25 -13.64
CA ASN A 57 7.91 -2.58 -13.60
C ASN A 57 9.06 -3.57 -13.81
N HIS A 58 8.91 -4.80 -13.34
CA HIS A 58 9.93 -5.86 -13.38
C HIS A 58 9.27 -7.24 -13.56
N THR A 59 10.07 -8.26 -13.82
CA THR A 59 9.67 -9.67 -13.78
C THR A 59 10.58 -10.44 -12.83
N SER A 60 10.30 -11.73 -12.60
CA SER A 60 11.32 -12.63 -12.07
C SER A 60 12.48 -12.78 -13.05
N ASP A 61 13.68 -13.03 -12.55
CA ASP A 61 14.84 -13.45 -13.35
C ASP A 61 14.67 -14.87 -13.93
N GLU A 62 13.67 -15.63 -13.48
CA GLU A 62 13.23 -16.90 -14.05
C GLU A 62 12.14 -16.74 -15.13
N HIS A 63 11.63 -15.52 -15.38
CA HIS A 63 10.65 -15.28 -16.43
C HIS A 63 11.26 -15.57 -17.82
N PRO A 64 10.56 -16.26 -18.74
CA PRO A 64 11.09 -16.58 -20.06
C PRO A 64 11.64 -15.37 -20.83
N TRP A 65 11.04 -14.21 -20.68
CA TRP A 65 11.53 -12.97 -21.31
C TRP A 65 12.93 -12.60 -20.83
N PHE A 66 13.21 -12.72 -19.53
CA PHE A 66 14.53 -12.41 -18.98
C PHE A 66 15.55 -13.50 -19.30
N VAL A 67 15.14 -14.77 -19.22
CA VAL A 67 16.01 -15.92 -19.60
C VAL A 67 16.47 -15.78 -21.04
N GLU A 68 15.58 -15.42 -21.97
CA GLU A 68 15.94 -15.14 -23.36
C GLU A 68 16.84 -13.88 -23.45
N SER A 69 16.45 -12.77 -22.83
CA SER A 69 17.22 -11.51 -22.82
C SER A 69 18.66 -11.70 -22.34
N ARG A 70 18.85 -12.53 -21.31
CA ARG A 70 20.14 -12.84 -20.71
C ARG A 70 21.01 -13.78 -21.56
N SER A 71 20.40 -14.55 -22.47
CA SER A 71 21.08 -15.65 -23.17
C SER A 71 22.23 -15.20 -24.09
N SER A 72 22.13 -14.02 -24.69
CA SER A 72 23.19 -13.41 -25.52
C SER A 72 22.98 -11.92 -25.73
N LEU A 73 24.03 -11.21 -26.13
CA LEU A 73 23.96 -9.78 -26.48
C LEU A 73 23.09 -9.50 -27.73
N ASP A 74 22.96 -10.48 -28.61
CA ASP A 74 22.22 -10.37 -29.89
C ASP A 74 20.82 -10.99 -29.80
N ASN A 75 20.34 -11.40 -28.60
CA ASN A 75 19.01 -11.95 -28.47
C ASN A 75 17.96 -10.87 -28.78
N PRO A 76 16.89 -11.17 -29.54
CA PRO A 76 15.83 -10.20 -29.85
C PRO A 76 15.18 -9.54 -28.63
N LYS A 77 15.16 -10.22 -27.48
CA LYS A 77 14.65 -9.67 -26.22
C LYS A 77 15.71 -8.97 -25.37
N ARG A 78 16.96 -8.75 -25.92
CA ARG A 78 18.03 -8.14 -25.12
C ARG A 78 17.59 -6.82 -24.49
N ASP A 79 17.01 -5.93 -25.25
CA ASP A 79 16.57 -4.61 -24.80
C ASP A 79 15.13 -4.59 -24.23
N TRP A 80 14.55 -5.75 -23.94
CA TRP A 80 13.34 -5.85 -23.12
C TRP A 80 13.59 -5.47 -21.66
N TYR A 81 14.87 -5.51 -21.26
CA TYR A 81 15.35 -5.12 -19.92
C TYR A 81 16.47 -4.09 -20.07
N TYR A 82 16.76 -3.37 -18.98
CA TYR A 82 17.84 -2.39 -18.95
C TYR A 82 19.17 -3.09 -18.74
N TRP A 83 20.00 -3.18 -19.77
CA TRP A 83 21.37 -3.67 -19.75
C TRP A 83 22.36 -2.55 -20.01
N ARG A 84 23.51 -2.58 -19.30
CA ARG A 84 24.61 -1.60 -19.48
C ARG A 84 25.95 -2.26 -19.33
N ASP A 85 26.94 -1.74 -20.05
CA ASP A 85 28.34 -2.11 -19.86
C ASP A 85 28.84 -1.64 -18.49
N PRO A 86 29.90 -2.27 -17.95
CA PRO A 86 30.60 -1.75 -16.78
C PRO A 86 30.98 -0.28 -16.96
N ARG A 87 31.04 0.45 -15.87
CA ARG A 87 31.51 1.84 -15.86
C ARG A 87 32.88 1.94 -16.56
N PRO A 88 33.11 2.94 -17.46
CA PRO A 88 34.37 3.08 -18.17
C PRO A 88 35.58 3.10 -17.25
N GLY A 89 36.58 2.22 -17.53
CA GLY A 89 37.79 2.08 -16.75
C GLY A 89 37.72 1.10 -15.60
N PHE A 90 36.58 0.41 -15.39
CA PHE A 90 36.43 -0.65 -14.39
C PHE A 90 36.26 -2.02 -15.06
N GLU A 91 36.72 -3.06 -14.40
CA GLU A 91 36.42 -4.43 -14.77
C GLU A 91 35.05 -4.85 -14.25
N GLY A 92 34.23 -5.45 -15.11
CA GLY A 92 32.88 -5.90 -14.73
C GLY A 92 32.87 -6.86 -13.54
N GLY A 93 31.93 -6.70 -12.64
CA GLY A 93 31.83 -7.48 -11.39
C GLY A 93 32.76 -7.02 -10.27
N THR A 94 33.52 -5.94 -10.47
CA THR A 94 34.31 -5.34 -9.38
C THR A 94 33.59 -4.17 -8.72
N PRO A 95 33.84 -3.87 -7.44
CA PRO A 95 33.22 -2.74 -6.75
C PRO A 95 33.45 -1.40 -7.48
N GLY A 96 32.40 -0.62 -7.70
CA GLY A 96 32.43 0.65 -8.42
C GLY A 96 32.32 0.54 -9.93
N ALA A 97 32.20 -0.70 -10.48
CA ALA A 97 31.96 -0.95 -11.89
C ALA A 97 30.49 -0.83 -12.30
N GLU A 98 29.58 -0.69 -11.32
CA GLU A 98 28.15 -0.53 -11.57
C GLU A 98 27.90 0.69 -12.48
N PRO A 99 27.00 0.59 -13.47
CA PRO A 99 26.70 1.66 -14.44
C PRO A 99 26.29 2.97 -13.80
N THR A 100 25.49 2.93 -12.73
CA THR A 100 25.16 4.09 -11.89
C THR A 100 25.32 3.76 -10.42
N ASN A 101 25.28 4.78 -9.58
CA ASN A 101 25.46 4.65 -8.14
C ASN A 101 24.15 4.59 -7.34
N TRP A 102 23.06 4.17 -7.95
CA TRP A 102 21.76 4.13 -7.27
C TRP A 102 21.67 2.99 -6.25
N GLU A 103 20.95 3.26 -5.17
CA GLU A 103 20.60 2.28 -4.14
C GLU A 103 19.24 1.62 -4.43
N SER A 104 19.16 0.31 -4.23
CA SER A 104 17.93 -0.48 -4.35
C SER A 104 16.97 -0.19 -3.18
N PHE A 105 15.67 -0.34 -3.41
CA PHE A 105 14.67 -0.31 -2.33
C PHE A 105 14.93 -1.38 -1.25
N PHE A 106 15.59 -2.48 -1.61
CA PHE A 106 15.96 -3.55 -0.68
C PHE A 106 17.43 -3.50 -0.27
N SER A 107 18.00 -2.29 -0.30
CA SER A 107 19.38 -1.97 0.05
C SER A 107 20.43 -2.57 -0.93
N GLY A 108 21.60 -1.96 -0.99
CA GLY A 108 22.65 -2.33 -1.92
C GLY A 108 22.50 -1.67 -3.31
N PRO A 109 23.39 -1.97 -4.27
CA PRO A 109 23.35 -1.38 -5.61
C PRO A 109 22.19 -1.93 -6.44
N VAL A 110 21.63 -1.11 -7.37
CA VAL A 110 20.56 -1.51 -8.30
C VAL A 110 21.04 -2.28 -9.52
N TRP A 111 22.32 -2.59 -9.63
CA TRP A 111 22.90 -3.23 -10.79
C TRP A 111 23.54 -4.58 -10.45
N LYS A 112 23.10 -5.64 -11.12
CA LYS A 112 23.68 -6.96 -10.99
C LYS A 112 24.50 -7.32 -12.22
N TYR A 113 25.76 -7.70 -12.00
CA TYR A 113 26.66 -8.16 -13.05
C TYR A 113 26.29 -9.55 -13.55
N ASP A 114 26.17 -9.70 -14.87
CA ASP A 114 26.03 -10.99 -15.53
C ASP A 114 27.35 -11.40 -16.21
N PRO A 115 28.09 -12.35 -15.64
CA PRO A 115 29.38 -12.77 -16.19
C PRO A 115 29.25 -13.46 -17.56
N ALA A 116 28.07 -13.98 -17.91
CA ALA A 116 27.88 -14.66 -19.19
C ALA A 116 27.91 -13.68 -20.37
N THR A 117 27.42 -12.47 -20.17
CA THR A 117 27.36 -11.42 -21.21
C THR A 117 28.32 -10.27 -20.94
N GLY A 118 28.90 -10.18 -19.74
CA GLY A 118 29.80 -9.10 -19.36
C GLY A 118 29.14 -7.76 -19.10
N GLN A 119 27.82 -7.74 -18.98
CA GLN A 119 27.02 -6.54 -18.72
C GLN A 119 26.30 -6.61 -17.37
N TYR A 120 25.74 -5.49 -16.94
CA TYR A 120 24.88 -5.37 -15.77
C TYR A 120 23.42 -5.20 -16.20
N TYR A 121 22.48 -5.80 -15.47
CA TYR A 121 21.07 -5.49 -15.58
C TYR A 121 20.58 -4.67 -14.38
N LEU A 122 19.59 -3.82 -14.63
CA LEU A 122 18.95 -2.99 -13.61
C LEU A 122 17.91 -3.79 -12.82
N HIS A 123 17.90 -3.62 -11.50
CA HIS A 123 16.85 -4.09 -10.60
C HIS A 123 16.64 -3.05 -9.50
N LEU A 124 15.49 -2.39 -9.46
CA LEU A 124 15.20 -1.40 -8.41
C LEU A 124 14.88 -2.08 -7.06
N PHE A 125 14.47 -3.35 -7.08
CA PHE A 125 14.14 -4.18 -5.92
C PHE A 125 15.18 -5.30 -5.75
N ALA A 126 14.75 -6.54 -5.55
CA ALA A 126 15.68 -7.67 -5.43
C ALA A 126 16.47 -7.94 -6.73
N GLU A 127 17.66 -8.53 -6.60
CA GLU A 127 18.44 -8.99 -7.76
C GLU A 127 17.64 -9.93 -8.68
N GLN A 128 16.66 -10.63 -8.11
CA GLN A 128 15.75 -11.53 -8.82
C GLN A 128 14.59 -10.80 -9.52
N GLN A 129 14.55 -9.47 -9.49
CA GLN A 129 13.48 -8.66 -10.07
C GLN A 129 14.04 -7.67 -11.12
N PRO A 130 14.53 -8.16 -12.29
CA PRO A 130 15.06 -7.29 -13.35
C PRO A 130 13.99 -6.37 -13.91
N ASP A 131 14.32 -5.08 -14.06
CA ASP A 131 13.44 -4.02 -14.54
C ASP A 131 13.18 -4.11 -16.05
N LEU A 132 11.90 -4.09 -16.43
CA LEU A 132 11.46 -4.07 -17.82
C LEU A 132 11.73 -2.70 -18.47
N ASN A 133 12.19 -2.72 -19.71
CA ASN A 133 12.42 -1.54 -20.52
C ASN A 133 11.14 -1.09 -21.26
N TRP A 134 10.34 -0.24 -20.62
CA TRP A 134 9.09 0.29 -21.20
C TRP A 134 9.29 1.20 -22.42
N GLU A 135 10.51 1.65 -22.70
CA GLU A 135 10.82 2.35 -23.94
C GLU A 135 10.64 1.43 -25.16
N ASN A 136 10.82 0.10 -24.97
CA ASN A 136 10.60 -0.89 -26.01
C ASN A 136 9.09 -1.12 -26.25
N PRO A 137 8.56 -0.85 -27.44
CA PRO A 137 7.13 -1.04 -27.73
C PRO A 137 6.69 -2.52 -27.68
N GLU A 138 7.58 -3.48 -27.90
CA GLU A 138 7.26 -4.89 -27.82
C GLU A 138 6.98 -5.32 -26.37
N VAL A 139 7.69 -4.75 -25.40
CA VAL A 139 7.43 -4.94 -23.96
C VAL A 139 6.02 -4.44 -23.62
N ARG A 140 5.69 -3.21 -24.02
CA ARG A 140 4.37 -2.63 -23.78
C ARG A 140 3.25 -3.49 -24.39
N GLN A 141 3.44 -3.93 -25.64
CA GLN A 141 2.46 -4.75 -26.32
C GLN A 141 2.24 -6.11 -25.63
N ALA A 142 3.32 -6.76 -25.17
CA ALA A 142 3.24 -8.03 -24.45
C ALA A 142 2.50 -7.85 -23.09
N VAL A 143 2.74 -6.75 -22.39
CA VAL A 143 2.02 -6.41 -21.15
C VAL A 143 0.52 -6.19 -21.45
N TYR A 144 0.18 -5.43 -22.50
CA TYR A 144 -1.23 -5.17 -22.85
C TYR A 144 -1.96 -6.44 -23.30
N GLU A 145 -1.29 -7.36 -23.98
CA GLU A 145 -1.85 -8.67 -24.35
C GLU A 145 -2.16 -9.51 -23.11
N MET A 146 -1.27 -9.55 -22.15
CA MET A 146 -1.46 -10.23 -20.87
C MET A 146 -2.62 -9.62 -20.07
N MET A 147 -2.70 -8.29 -19.98
CA MET A 147 -3.79 -7.60 -19.29
C MET A 147 -5.15 -7.92 -19.95
N ARG A 148 -5.24 -7.85 -21.29
CA ARG A 148 -6.47 -8.22 -22.00
C ARG A 148 -6.87 -9.68 -21.74
N TRP A 149 -5.92 -10.59 -21.70
CA TRP A 149 -6.18 -12.00 -21.44
C TRP A 149 -6.85 -12.22 -20.07
N TRP A 150 -6.42 -11.50 -19.02
CA TRP A 150 -7.05 -11.55 -17.71
C TRP A 150 -8.44 -10.91 -17.69
N LEU A 151 -8.61 -9.76 -18.35
CA LEU A 151 -9.92 -9.11 -18.47
C LEU A 151 -10.92 -9.97 -19.25
N ASP A 152 -10.48 -10.65 -20.31
CA ASP A 152 -11.30 -11.56 -21.10
C ASP A 152 -11.67 -12.83 -20.29
N ARG A 153 -10.89 -13.18 -19.28
CA ARG A 153 -11.18 -14.25 -18.33
C ARG A 153 -12.17 -13.84 -17.24
N GLY A 154 -12.45 -12.55 -17.09
CA GLY A 154 -13.46 -12.03 -16.17
C GLY A 154 -12.91 -11.20 -15.01
N VAL A 155 -11.60 -10.95 -14.93
CA VAL A 155 -11.03 -10.02 -13.94
C VAL A 155 -11.62 -8.63 -14.14
N ASP A 156 -12.00 -7.95 -13.06
CA ASP A 156 -12.67 -6.65 -13.10
C ASP A 156 -11.71 -5.46 -13.09
N GLY A 157 -10.41 -5.69 -13.04
CA GLY A 157 -9.42 -4.62 -13.06
C GLY A 157 -8.10 -4.98 -12.38
N PHE A 158 -7.28 -3.96 -12.16
CA PHE A 158 -5.92 -4.16 -11.65
C PHE A 158 -5.55 -3.15 -10.57
N ARG A 159 -4.86 -3.64 -9.54
CA ARG A 159 -3.95 -2.83 -8.73
C ARG A 159 -2.59 -2.88 -9.41
N MET A 160 -2.03 -1.74 -9.75
CA MET A 160 -0.81 -1.62 -10.55
C MET A 160 0.37 -1.32 -9.62
N ASP A 161 1.21 -2.32 -9.44
CA ASP A 161 2.39 -2.29 -8.59
C ASP A 161 3.40 -1.25 -9.08
N VAL A 162 3.82 -0.38 -8.19
CA VAL A 162 4.82 0.70 -8.41
C VAL A 162 4.76 1.33 -9.80
N ILE A 163 3.56 1.58 -10.28
CA ILE A 163 3.32 1.93 -11.69
C ILE A 163 3.99 3.24 -12.12
N ASN A 164 4.34 4.11 -11.18
CA ASN A 164 5.06 5.34 -11.46
C ASN A 164 6.57 5.14 -11.70
N LEU A 165 7.08 3.91 -11.63
CA LEU A 165 8.48 3.58 -11.89
C LEU A 165 8.75 3.08 -13.31
N ILE A 166 7.73 2.81 -14.13
CA ILE A 166 7.90 2.20 -15.45
C ILE A 166 8.64 3.08 -16.48
N SER A 167 8.66 4.40 -16.29
CA SER A 167 9.40 5.34 -17.13
C SER A 167 10.63 5.86 -16.40
N LYS A 168 11.80 5.75 -17.02
CA LYS A 168 13.07 6.19 -16.45
C LYS A 168 13.69 7.31 -17.28
N VAL A 169 14.47 8.18 -16.65
CA VAL A 169 15.19 9.26 -17.37
C VAL A 169 16.20 8.64 -18.34
N PRO A 170 16.20 9.05 -19.63
CA PRO A 170 17.16 8.54 -20.61
C PRO A 170 18.61 8.74 -20.16
N GLY A 171 19.44 7.71 -20.42
CA GLY A 171 20.85 7.75 -20.04
C GLY A 171 21.13 7.28 -18.61
N LEU A 172 20.12 7.21 -17.73
CA LEU A 172 20.23 6.73 -16.34
C LEU A 172 21.43 7.40 -15.64
N PRO A 173 21.38 8.72 -15.33
CA PRO A 173 22.53 9.43 -14.75
C PRO A 173 22.79 9.03 -13.28
N ASP A 174 24.01 9.24 -12.80
CA ASP A 174 24.35 9.08 -11.39
C ASP A 174 23.52 10.02 -10.50
N GLY A 175 23.15 9.54 -9.32
CA GLY A 175 22.59 10.35 -8.24
C GLY A 175 23.69 11.04 -7.43
N THR A 176 23.29 11.98 -6.56
CA THR A 176 24.20 12.63 -5.61
C THR A 176 24.13 11.91 -4.26
N PRO A 177 25.17 11.15 -3.89
CA PRO A 177 25.14 10.42 -2.62
C PRO A 177 25.19 11.39 -1.42
N ALA A 178 24.53 11.01 -0.33
CA ALA A 178 24.65 11.72 0.93
C ALA A 178 26.09 11.64 1.48
N PRO A 179 26.53 12.60 2.31
CA PRO A 179 27.87 12.59 2.88
C PRO A 179 28.20 11.25 3.57
N GLY A 180 29.32 10.64 3.15
CA GLY A 180 29.78 9.35 3.69
C GLY A 180 29.12 8.10 3.09
N ARG A 181 28.16 8.24 2.17
CA ARG A 181 27.54 7.11 1.45
C ARG A 181 28.16 6.94 0.07
N ALA A 182 28.30 5.66 -0.36
CA ALA A 182 28.77 5.35 -1.71
C ALA A 182 27.60 5.32 -2.72
N LEU A 183 26.42 4.90 -2.28
CA LEU A 183 25.21 4.84 -3.09
C LEU A 183 24.35 6.10 -2.88
N ALA A 184 23.59 6.46 -3.88
CA ALA A 184 22.70 7.60 -3.91
C ALA A 184 21.25 7.16 -4.06
N ASP A 185 20.31 7.97 -3.56
CA ASP A 185 18.92 7.88 -3.95
C ASP A 185 18.79 8.21 -5.45
N GLY A 186 18.32 7.25 -6.24
CA GLY A 186 18.09 7.37 -7.68
C GLY A 186 16.67 7.80 -8.03
N SER A 187 15.78 8.01 -7.06
CA SER A 187 14.34 8.22 -7.25
C SER A 187 14.01 9.33 -8.25
N ALA A 188 14.78 10.42 -8.26
CA ALA A 188 14.63 11.51 -9.23
C ALA A 188 14.78 11.07 -10.70
N PHE A 189 15.30 9.88 -10.97
CA PHE A 189 15.57 9.38 -12.31
C PHE A 189 14.71 8.21 -12.73
N TYR A 190 14.01 7.57 -11.79
CA TYR A 190 13.15 6.43 -12.08
C TYR A 190 11.73 6.57 -11.53
N MET A 191 11.43 7.55 -10.65
CA MET A 191 10.05 7.89 -10.28
C MET A 191 9.52 8.99 -11.19
N GLU A 192 8.26 8.87 -11.59
CA GLU A 192 7.57 9.85 -12.44
C GLU A 192 8.38 10.27 -13.68
N GLY A 193 9.03 9.29 -14.32
CA GLY A 193 9.89 9.55 -15.49
C GLY A 193 9.14 10.20 -16.66
N PRO A 194 9.87 10.75 -17.64
CA PRO A 194 9.34 11.73 -18.61
C PRO A 194 8.23 11.20 -19.53
N ARG A 195 8.10 9.88 -19.71
CA ARG A 195 7.07 9.25 -20.55
C ARG A 195 6.00 8.50 -19.78
N LEU A 196 6.00 8.58 -18.46
CA LEU A 196 5.08 7.82 -17.61
C LEU A 196 3.62 8.01 -18.04
N HIS A 197 3.14 9.23 -18.08
CA HIS A 197 1.75 9.54 -18.45
C HIS A 197 1.42 9.16 -19.90
N GLU A 198 2.39 9.20 -20.82
CA GLU A 198 2.22 8.68 -22.18
C GLU A 198 1.95 7.17 -22.15
N PHE A 199 2.72 6.42 -21.35
CA PHE A 199 2.55 4.97 -21.22
C PHE A 199 1.23 4.59 -20.54
N LEU A 200 0.81 5.33 -19.51
CA LEU A 200 -0.48 5.10 -18.84
C LEU A 200 -1.67 5.38 -19.78
N GLN A 201 -1.60 6.45 -20.56
CA GLN A 201 -2.63 6.77 -21.56
C GLN A 201 -2.63 5.76 -22.71
N GLU A 202 -1.47 5.27 -23.14
CA GLU A 202 -1.35 4.19 -24.12
C GLU A 202 -1.99 2.91 -23.56
N MET A 203 -1.65 2.53 -22.34
CA MET A 203 -2.23 1.38 -21.64
C MET A 203 -3.76 1.50 -21.58
N HIS A 204 -4.27 2.66 -21.18
CA HIS A 204 -5.71 2.88 -21.12
C HIS A 204 -6.36 2.67 -22.49
N ARG A 205 -5.82 3.26 -23.55
CA ARG A 205 -6.35 3.13 -24.89
C ARG A 205 -6.30 1.69 -25.42
N GLU A 206 -5.20 0.97 -25.17
CA GLU A 206 -4.98 -0.36 -25.71
C GLU A 206 -5.73 -1.47 -24.93
N VAL A 207 -6.01 -1.25 -23.64
CA VAL A 207 -6.54 -2.28 -22.74
C VAL A 207 -7.95 -1.98 -22.28
N PHE A 208 -8.25 -0.74 -21.90
CA PHE A 208 -9.50 -0.40 -21.20
C PHE A 208 -10.56 0.25 -22.09
N ASP A 209 -10.20 0.83 -23.23
CA ASP A 209 -11.16 1.46 -24.14
C ASP A 209 -12.20 0.45 -24.64
N GLY A 210 -13.47 0.87 -24.57
CA GLY A 210 -14.61 0.03 -24.95
C GLY A 210 -15.05 -0.99 -23.88
N ARG A 211 -14.34 -1.08 -22.77
CA ARG A 211 -14.74 -1.86 -21.60
C ARG A 211 -15.39 -0.96 -20.56
N SER A 212 -16.35 -1.48 -19.81
CA SER A 212 -17.08 -0.72 -18.78
C SER A 212 -16.90 -1.35 -17.40
N ALA A 213 -17.11 -0.55 -16.37
CA ALA A 213 -17.12 -0.98 -14.97
C ALA A 213 -15.80 -1.60 -14.46
N LEU A 214 -14.68 -1.27 -15.09
CA LEU A 214 -13.37 -1.70 -14.64
C LEU A 214 -12.87 -0.83 -13.48
N PHE A 215 -12.04 -1.44 -12.64
CA PHE A 215 -11.43 -0.82 -11.47
C PHE A 215 -9.91 -0.80 -11.63
N THR A 216 -9.32 0.37 -11.57
CA THR A 216 -7.85 0.51 -11.65
C THR A 216 -7.34 1.40 -10.53
N VAL A 217 -6.31 0.93 -9.84
CA VAL A 217 -5.59 1.71 -8.84
C VAL A 217 -4.10 1.57 -9.04
N GLY A 218 -3.39 2.69 -9.11
CA GLY A 218 -1.94 2.73 -9.22
C GLY A 218 -1.29 2.86 -7.86
N GLU A 219 -0.30 2.04 -7.56
CA GLU A 219 0.60 2.30 -6.46
C GLU A 219 1.68 3.28 -6.94
N THR A 220 1.79 4.41 -6.23
CA THR A 220 2.63 5.54 -6.66
C THR A 220 3.48 6.06 -5.49
N PRO A 221 4.51 5.29 -5.05
CA PRO A 221 5.42 5.78 -4.02
C PRO A 221 6.07 7.09 -4.45
N GLY A 222 6.19 8.04 -3.52
CA GLY A 222 6.84 9.32 -3.76
C GLY A 222 6.05 10.35 -4.59
N VAL A 223 4.83 10.01 -5.06
CA VAL A 223 4.01 10.99 -5.78
C VAL A 223 3.66 12.18 -4.89
N LEU A 224 3.83 13.38 -5.43
CA LEU A 224 3.44 14.62 -4.76
C LEU A 224 1.97 14.94 -5.04
N LEU A 225 1.30 15.58 -4.08
CA LEU A 225 -0.11 15.96 -4.21
C LEU A 225 -0.38 16.78 -5.48
N GLU A 226 0.52 17.66 -5.86
CA GLU A 226 0.44 18.49 -7.08
C GLU A 226 0.39 17.68 -8.38
N ASN A 227 0.95 16.45 -8.38
CA ASN A 227 0.99 15.53 -9.52
C ASN A 227 -0.12 14.46 -9.48
N ALA A 228 -0.74 14.23 -8.32
CA ALA A 228 -1.69 13.15 -8.11
C ALA A 228 -2.90 13.20 -9.07
N HIS A 229 -3.37 14.39 -9.41
CA HIS A 229 -4.46 14.58 -10.38
C HIS A 229 -4.09 14.15 -11.80
N LEU A 230 -2.79 14.11 -12.15
CA LEU A 230 -2.34 13.64 -13.46
C LEU A 230 -2.68 12.17 -13.70
N TYR A 231 -2.71 11.38 -12.64
CA TYR A 231 -3.07 9.96 -12.70
C TYR A 231 -4.57 9.72 -12.68
N SER A 232 -5.30 10.42 -11.80
CA SER A 232 -6.67 10.07 -11.41
C SER A 232 -7.75 11.04 -11.88
N ASP A 233 -7.42 12.11 -12.63
CA ASP A 233 -8.41 12.94 -13.32
C ASP A 233 -9.04 12.10 -14.46
N PRO A 234 -10.36 11.81 -14.45
CA PRO A 234 -11.01 11.01 -15.50
C PRO A 234 -10.80 11.54 -16.91
N ALA A 235 -10.58 12.85 -17.09
CA ALA A 235 -10.33 13.44 -18.40
C ALA A 235 -9.00 13.01 -19.01
N ARG A 236 -8.05 12.54 -18.20
CA ARG A 236 -6.73 12.09 -18.65
C ARG A 236 -6.71 10.64 -19.11
N ARG A 237 -7.68 9.83 -18.67
CA ARG A 237 -7.80 8.43 -19.07
C ARG A 237 -6.53 7.62 -18.74
N GLU A 238 -6.15 7.62 -17.48
CA GLU A 238 -5.02 6.84 -16.95
C GLU A 238 -5.52 5.77 -15.98
N VAL A 239 -5.61 6.08 -14.68
CA VAL A 239 -6.16 5.16 -13.66
C VAL A 239 -7.33 5.80 -12.92
N ASN A 240 -8.15 5.02 -12.23
CA ASN A 240 -9.29 5.58 -11.47
C ASN A 240 -8.82 6.29 -10.20
N MET A 241 -7.77 5.79 -9.55
CA MET A 241 -7.23 6.31 -8.29
C MET A 241 -5.80 5.85 -8.07
N ILE A 242 -5.13 6.42 -7.06
CA ILE A 242 -3.77 6.05 -6.69
C ILE A 242 -3.64 5.81 -5.19
N PHE A 243 -2.73 4.92 -4.80
CA PHE A 243 -2.20 4.83 -3.45
C PHE A 243 -1.04 5.82 -3.30
N GLN A 244 -1.26 6.90 -2.57
CA GLN A 244 -0.24 7.85 -2.18
C GLN A 244 0.45 7.40 -0.88
N PHE A 245 1.68 7.83 -0.64
CA PHE A 245 2.51 7.35 0.47
C PHE A 245 2.82 8.42 1.51
N GLU A 246 2.30 9.65 1.41
CA GLU A 246 2.66 10.73 2.32
C GLU A 246 2.35 10.39 3.79
N HIS A 247 1.16 9.80 4.07
CA HIS A 247 0.82 9.38 5.44
C HIS A 247 1.67 8.20 5.91
N VAL A 248 2.12 7.32 5.01
CA VAL A 248 2.97 6.17 5.33
C VAL A 248 4.34 6.61 5.86
N ILE A 249 4.91 7.65 5.25
CA ILE A 249 6.25 8.15 5.62
C ILE A 249 6.26 9.17 6.76
N LEU A 250 5.11 9.50 7.35
CA LEU A 250 5.04 10.37 8.51
C LEU A 250 5.93 9.84 9.65
N GLY A 251 6.73 10.72 10.25
CA GLY A 251 7.65 10.35 11.34
C GLY A 251 8.85 9.48 10.91
N LEU A 252 9.23 9.46 9.62
CA LEU A 252 10.36 8.68 9.08
C LEU A 252 11.45 9.57 8.46
N PRO A 253 12.02 10.56 9.19
CA PRO A 253 12.95 11.53 8.60
C PRO A 253 14.29 10.91 8.14
N GLU A 254 14.67 9.77 8.70
CA GLU A 254 15.93 9.06 8.43
C GLU A 254 15.71 7.74 7.66
N GLY A 255 14.56 7.61 6.96
CA GLY A 255 14.17 6.41 6.25
C GLY A 255 13.25 5.50 7.07
N LYS A 256 12.77 4.43 6.43
CA LYS A 256 11.70 3.57 6.95
C LYS A 256 11.95 3.04 8.36
N PHE A 257 13.18 2.65 8.67
CA PHE A 257 13.54 2.04 9.96
C PHE A 257 14.07 3.03 10.99
N GLY A 258 14.27 4.32 10.61
CA GLY A 258 14.66 5.43 11.49
C GLY A 258 13.47 6.16 12.11
N ARG A 259 12.49 5.42 12.61
CA ARG A 259 11.21 5.95 13.10
C ARG A 259 11.34 6.87 14.30
N ARG A 260 10.66 8.03 14.26
CA ARG A 260 10.28 8.83 15.45
C ARG A 260 8.77 8.70 15.72
N ALA A 261 8.36 9.09 16.93
CA ALA A 261 6.94 9.21 17.24
C ALA A 261 6.25 10.23 16.31
N LEU A 262 5.00 9.94 15.95
CA LEU A 262 4.16 10.92 15.25
C LEU A 262 3.81 12.07 16.18
N GLU A 263 3.77 13.27 15.63
CA GLU A 263 3.23 14.42 16.35
C GLU A 263 1.71 14.43 16.23
N GLU A 264 1.04 14.90 17.27
CA GLU A 264 -0.40 15.06 17.26
C GLU A 264 -0.84 15.91 16.07
N GLY A 265 -1.85 15.45 15.35
CA GLY A 265 -2.40 16.12 14.17
C GLY A 265 -1.69 15.80 12.84
N ASP A 266 -0.49 15.20 12.82
CA ASP A 266 0.24 14.95 11.57
C ASP A 266 -0.58 14.10 10.58
N LEU A 267 -1.22 13.03 11.07
CA LEU A 267 -2.09 12.18 10.24
C LEU A 267 -3.31 12.97 9.74
N ALA A 268 -3.97 13.72 10.63
CA ALA A 268 -5.13 14.54 10.31
C ALA A 268 -4.81 15.61 9.26
N ASP A 269 -3.67 16.28 9.40
CA ASP A 269 -3.21 17.31 8.47
C ASP A 269 -2.87 16.71 7.10
N CYS A 270 -2.21 15.55 7.07
CA CYS A 270 -1.93 14.83 5.83
C CYS A 270 -3.22 14.42 5.11
N LEU A 271 -4.15 13.76 5.81
CA LEU A 271 -5.42 13.35 5.22
C LEU A 271 -6.23 14.56 4.71
N THR A 272 -6.22 15.68 5.45
CA THR A 272 -6.88 16.93 5.03
C THR A 272 -6.31 17.43 3.70
N ARG A 273 -5.00 17.56 3.58
CA ARG A 273 -4.35 18.04 2.34
C ARG A 273 -4.75 17.20 1.13
N TRP A 274 -4.77 15.86 1.28
CA TRP A 274 -5.16 14.97 0.19
C TRP A 274 -6.65 15.02 -0.14
N GLN A 275 -7.53 15.24 0.84
CA GLN A 275 -8.96 15.46 0.60
C GLN A 275 -9.20 16.76 -0.18
N GLU A 276 -8.55 17.84 0.21
CA GLU A 276 -8.65 19.15 -0.44
C GLU A 276 -8.01 19.15 -1.82
N GLY A 277 -6.81 18.58 -1.95
CA GLY A 277 -6.05 18.58 -3.20
C GLY A 277 -6.69 17.77 -4.33
N LEU A 278 -7.42 16.70 -4.01
CA LEU A 278 -8.14 15.88 -4.99
C LEU A 278 -9.66 16.17 -5.04
N ALA A 279 -10.11 17.26 -4.43
CA ALA A 279 -11.56 17.58 -4.33
C ALA A 279 -12.22 17.75 -5.71
N GLU A 280 -11.56 18.44 -6.64
CA GLU A 280 -12.12 18.74 -7.97
C GLU A 280 -11.70 17.74 -9.04
N LYS A 281 -10.43 17.30 -8.98
CA LYS A 281 -9.78 16.48 -10.01
C LYS A 281 -9.03 15.33 -9.37
N GLY A 282 -9.65 14.17 -9.39
CA GLY A 282 -9.05 12.95 -8.87
C GLY A 282 -9.89 12.26 -7.81
N TRP A 283 -9.36 11.14 -7.30
CA TRP A 283 -10.04 10.29 -6.34
C TRP A 283 -9.04 9.65 -5.37
N ASN A 284 -9.32 9.75 -4.06
CA ASN A 284 -8.46 9.19 -3.03
C ASN A 284 -8.66 7.68 -2.87
N SER A 285 -7.56 6.94 -2.72
CA SER A 285 -7.55 5.64 -2.08
C SER A 285 -7.29 5.85 -0.58
N LEU A 286 -8.17 5.31 0.25
CA LEU A 286 -8.17 5.51 1.70
C LEU A 286 -7.66 4.24 2.37
N TYR A 287 -6.46 4.25 2.91
CA TYR A 287 -5.83 3.12 3.59
C TYR A 287 -4.88 3.60 4.68
N LEU A 288 -4.65 2.80 5.70
CA LEU A 288 -3.64 3.04 6.74
C LEU A 288 -2.62 1.91 6.80
N CYS A 289 -2.97 0.70 6.38
CA CYS A 289 -2.03 -0.38 6.25
C CYS A 289 -2.28 -1.21 4.98
N ASN A 290 -1.29 -2.01 4.60
CA ASN A 290 -1.33 -2.98 3.51
C ASN A 290 -0.29 -4.08 3.79
N HIS A 291 -0.01 -4.95 2.82
CA HIS A 291 0.98 -6.03 2.95
C HIS A 291 2.44 -5.55 3.10
N ASP A 292 2.72 -4.24 2.92
CA ASP A 292 4.06 -3.62 3.01
C ASP A 292 4.19 -2.63 4.17
N GLN A 293 3.13 -2.44 4.94
CA GLN A 293 3.11 -1.49 6.05
C GLN A 293 2.77 -2.19 7.37
N PRO A 294 3.29 -1.71 8.50
CA PRO A 294 2.93 -2.26 9.80
C PRO A 294 1.44 -2.14 10.08
N ARG A 295 0.91 -2.92 11.00
CA ARG A 295 -0.50 -2.93 11.37
C ARG A 295 -0.97 -1.56 11.86
N THR A 296 -2.16 -1.16 11.46
CA THR A 296 -2.76 0.18 11.71
C THR A 296 -2.71 0.58 13.18
N VAL A 297 -3.12 -0.31 14.10
CA VAL A 297 -3.15 -0.02 15.54
C VAL A 297 -1.75 0.25 16.09
N SER A 298 -0.76 -0.53 15.69
CA SER A 298 0.63 -0.37 16.14
C SER A 298 1.34 0.82 15.52
N ARG A 299 0.93 1.24 14.31
CA ARG A 299 1.56 2.34 13.58
C ARG A 299 0.98 3.70 13.92
N PHE A 300 -0.34 3.80 13.92
CA PHE A 300 -1.09 5.06 14.04
C PHE A 300 -1.95 5.13 15.29
N GLY A 301 -2.22 4.00 15.93
CA GLY A 301 -3.03 3.87 17.14
C GLY A 301 -2.22 3.68 18.41
N ASP A 302 -2.86 3.07 19.39
CA ASP A 302 -2.28 2.72 20.69
C ASP A 302 -2.81 1.35 21.13
N GLU A 303 -1.96 0.36 21.22
CA GLU A 303 -2.33 -1.01 21.61
C GLU A 303 -2.91 -1.08 23.05
N LYS A 304 -2.61 -0.10 23.91
CA LYS A 304 -3.24 0.03 25.23
C LYS A 304 -4.73 0.36 25.12
N TYR A 305 -5.10 1.10 24.09
CA TYR A 305 -6.47 1.46 23.75
C TYR A 305 -6.90 0.73 22.47
N TRP A 306 -6.57 -0.56 22.37
CA TRP A 306 -6.68 -1.37 21.18
C TRP A 306 -8.00 -1.19 20.41
N TYR A 307 -9.15 -1.43 21.08
CA TYR A 307 -10.48 -1.29 20.46
C TYR A 307 -10.76 0.16 20.07
N ASP A 308 -10.55 1.10 21.00
CA ASP A 308 -10.88 2.50 20.79
C ASP A 308 -10.03 3.10 19.67
N SER A 309 -8.72 2.80 19.62
CA SER A 309 -7.83 3.33 18.58
C SER A 309 -8.09 2.71 17.21
N ALA A 310 -8.34 1.40 17.12
CA ALA A 310 -8.71 0.75 15.86
C ALA A 310 -9.99 1.36 15.27
N THR A 311 -11.01 1.55 16.11
CA THR A 311 -12.31 2.05 15.67
C THR A 311 -12.33 3.56 15.41
N ALA A 312 -11.56 4.37 16.16
CA ALA A 312 -11.40 5.79 15.89
C ALA A 312 -10.69 6.06 14.55
N LEU A 313 -9.59 5.33 14.29
CA LEU A 313 -8.86 5.40 13.03
C LEU A 313 -9.73 4.96 11.85
N ALA A 314 -10.47 3.86 11.99
CA ALA A 314 -11.41 3.39 10.98
C ALA A 314 -12.52 4.43 10.72
N THR A 315 -13.12 5.01 11.77
CA THR A 315 -14.14 6.08 11.63
C THR A 315 -13.60 7.25 10.85
N THR A 316 -12.42 7.71 11.25
CA THR A 316 -11.74 8.85 10.63
C THR A 316 -11.50 8.63 9.14
N LEU A 317 -11.02 7.45 8.76
CA LEU A 317 -10.65 7.14 7.39
C LEU A 317 -11.86 6.83 6.50
N HIS A 318 -12.74 5.92 6.93
CA HIS A 318 -13.81 5.37 6.11
C HIS A 318 -14.91 6.40 5.75
N LEU A 319 -15.01 7.50 6.48
CA LEU A 319 -16.00 8.55 6.24
C LEU A 319 -15.45 9.72 5.39
N LEU A 320 -14.17 9.66 4.99
CA LEU A 320 -13.58 10.57 4.00
C LEU A 320 -14.10 10.29 2.57
N ARG A 321 -13.88 11.27 1.67
CA ARG A 321 -14.16 11.10 0.24
C ARG A 321 -13.05 10.28 -0.43
N GLY A 322 -13.41 9.14 -0.99
CA GLY A 322 -12.48 8.23 -1.62
C GLY A 322 -12.96 6.78 -1.54
N THR A 323 -12.17 5.84 -1.97
CA THR A 323 -12.41 4.40 -1.85
C THR A 323 -11.63 3.83 -0.67
N PRO A 324 -12.28 3.33 0.38
CA PRO A 324 -11.59 2.70 1.49
C PRO A 324 -11.08 1.30 1.11
N TYR A 325 -9.88 0.98 1.58
CA TYR A 325 -9.24 -0.32 1.49
C TYR A 325 -9.06 -0.86 2.90
N VAL A 326 -9.51 -2.07 3.13
CA VAL A 326 -9.34 -2.80 4.39
C VAL A 326 -8.37 -3.93 4.13
N TYR A 327 -7.22 -3.89 4.77
CA TYR A 327 -6.25 -4.98 4.68
C TYR A 327 -6.67 -6.12 5.61
N GLN A 328 -6.49 -7.37 5.15
CA GLN A 328 -6.87 -8.56 5.94
C GLN A 328 -6.33 -8.51 7.37
N GLY A 329 -7.23 -8.67 8.35
CA GLY A 329 -6.93 -8.59 9.77
C GLY A 329 -7.04 -7.18 10.37
N GLU A 330 -7.14 -6.13 9.56
CA GLU A 330 -7.41 -4.77 10.05
C GLU A 330 -8.80 -4.68 10.68
N GLU A 331 -9.78 -5.35 10.07
CA GLU A 331 -11.14 -5.49 10.58
C GLU A 331 -11.24 -6.26 11.91
N LEU A 332 -10.18 -6.97 12.28
CA LEU A 332 -10.03 -7.65 13.57
C LEU A 332 -9.21 -6.82 14.57
N GLY A 333 -8.64 -5.70 14.14
CA GLY A 333 -7.70 -4.92 14.94
C GLY A 333 -6.38 -5.65 15.20
N MET A 334 -5.90 -6.48 14.26
CA MET A 334 -4.60 -7.13 14.39
C MET A 334 -3.49 -6.08 14.56
N SER A 335 -2.55 -6.36 15.47
CA SER A 335 -1.39 -5.52 15.77
C SER A 335 -0.10 -6.15 15.24
N ASN A 336 1.02 -5.40 15.33
CA ASN A 336 2.35 -5.94 15.08
C ASN A 336 2.64 -7.11 16.00
N THR A 337 3.45 -8.06 15.52
CA THR A 337 3.87 -9.19 16.34
C THR A 337 5.18 -8.91 17.09
N VAL A 338 5.59 -9.84 17.94
CA VAL A 338 6.86 -9.77 18.65
C VAL A 338 7.87 -10.64 17.90
N PHE A 339 8.89 -10.03 17.30
CA PHE A 339 10.06 -10.70 16.74
C PHE A 339 11.22 -10.59 17.73
N GLU A 340 11.82 -11.71 18.13
CA GLU A 340 12.91 -11.73 19.12
C GLU A 340 14.26 -11.40 18.49
N GLY A 341 14.55 -11.95 17.31
CA GLY A 341 15.78 -11.76 16.56
C GLY A 341 15.56 -11.56 15.08
N ILE A 342 16.65 -11.36 14.32
CA ILE A 342 16.58 -11.22 12.87
C ILE A 342 16.14 -12.54 12.18
N GLU A 343 16.38 -13.67 12.83
CA GLU A 343 15.99 -14.99 12.37
C GLU A 343 14.49 -15.22 12.32
N ASP A 344 13.69 -14.35 12.94
CA ASP A 344 12.23 -14.39 12.91
C ASP A 344 11.64 -13.64 11.70
N PHE A 345 12.46 -12.85 11.00
CA PHE A 345 12.06 -12.09 9.82
C PHE A 345 12.28 -12.91 8.56
N GLU A 346 11.27 -12.96 7.71
CA GLU A 346 11.30 -13.67 6.42
C GLU A 346 11.46 -12.71 5.23
N ASP A 347 11.18 -11.42 5.44
CA ASP A 347 11.17 -10.43 4.38
C ASP A 347 12.59 -10.01 3.94
N ILE A 348 12.81 -10.02 2.62
CA ILE A 348 14.10 -9.67 2.00
C ILE A 348 14.55 -8.23 2.31
N GLU A 349 13.62 -7.26 2.42
CA GLU A 349 13.94 -5.88 2.80
C GLU A 349 14.53 -5.86 4.21
N SER A 350 13.87 -6.53 5.16
CA SER A 350 14.28 -6.60 6.57
C SER A 350 15.64 -7.25 6.74
N THR A 351 15.84 -8.41 6.11
CA THR A 351 17.08 -9.19 6.26
C THR A 351 18.28 -8.52 5.58
N ASN A 352 18.09 -7.91 4.41
CA ASN A 352 19.15 -7.16 3.72
C ASN A 352 19.52 -5.88 4.47
N TYR A 353 18.52 -5.11 4.91
CA TYR A 353 18.77 -3.89 5.69
C TYR A 353 19.56 -4.19 6.96
N TYR A 354 19.11 -5.20 7.74
CA TYR A 354 19.80 -5.61 8.96
C TYR A 354 21.27 -5.97 8.69
N ARG A 355 21.50 -6.83 7.70
CA ARG A 355 22.86 -7.29 7.37
C ARG A 355 23.77 -6.12 7.01
N LEU A 356 23.33 -5.23 6.11
CA LEU A 356 24.15 -4.11 5.63
C LEU A 356 24.35 -3.02 6.70
N ALA A 357 23.33 -2.73 7.51
CA ALA A 357 23.44 -1.76 8.60
C ALA A 357 24.42 -2.23 9.69
N VAL A 358 24.35 -3.51 10.08
CA VAL A 358 25.25 -4.10 11.07
C VAL A 358 26.68 -4.22 10.52
N GLU A 359 26.87 -4.64 9.26
CA GLU A 359 28.17 -4.61 8.58
C GLU A 359 28.73 -3.19 8.48
N GLY A 360 27.86 -2.18 8.35
CA GLY A 360 28.19 -0.76 8.37
C GLY A 360 28.53 -0.21 9.76
N GLY A 361 28.37 -1.01 10.82
CA GLY A 361 28.71 -0.65 12.20
C GLY A 361 27.57 -0.08 13.03
N GLU A 362 26.31 -0.17 12.57
CA GLU A 362 25.14 0.19 13.37
C GLU A 362 24.89 -0.81 14.51
N ASP A 363 24.28 -0.33 15.60
CA ASP A 363 23.92 -1.20 16.72
C ASP A 363 22.82 -2.20 16.32
N PRO A 364 23.08 -3.52 16.38
CA PRO A 364 22.10 -4.53 16.00
C PRO A 364 20.74 -4.41 16.71
N GLN A 365 20.73 -3.96 17.97
CA GLN A 365 19.48 -3.80 18.73
C GLN A 365 18.68 -2.57 18.29
N ALA A 366 19.37 -1.50 17.92
CA ALA A 366 18.71 -0.31 17.35
C ALA A 366 18.08 -0.66 15.99
N VAL A 367 18.81 -1.38 15.13
CA VAL A 367 18.30 -1.85 13.82
C VAL A 367 17.08 -2.76 14.01
N LEU A 368 17.16 -3.76 14.90
CA LEU A 368 16.03 -4.64 15.22
C LEU A 368 14.81 -3.88 15.75
N SER A 369 15.02 -2.84 16.55
CA SER A 369 13.92 -2.00 17.05
C SER A 369 13.16 -1.32 15.90
N GLY A 370 13.87 -0.81 14.91
CA GLY A 370 13.28 -0.24 13.70
C GLY A 370 12.50 -1.27 12.88
N LEU A 371 13.08 -2.44 12.67
CA LEU A 371 12.46 -3.56 11.94
C LEU A 371 11.19 -4.06 12.64
N ARG A 372 11.22 -4.24 13.96
CA ARG A 372 10.04 -4.62 14.75
C ARG A 372 8.90 -3.63 14.60
N ALA A 373 9.21 -2.35 14.48
CA ALA A 373 8.21 -1.31 14.37
C ALA A 373 7.66 -1.17 12.94
N MET A 374 8.51 -1.33 11.92
CA MET A 374 8.21 -0.91 10.55
C MET A 374 8.39 -2.01 9.50
N GLY A 375 8.92 -3.19 9.86
CA GLY A 375 9.13 -4.29 8.92
C GLY A 375 7.82 -4.83 8.33
N ARG A 376 7.87 -5.21 7.05
CA ARG A 376 6.73 -5.74 6.28
C ARG A 376 6.20 -7.05 6.88
N ASP A 377 7.05 -7.82 7.55
CA ASP A 377 6.68 -9.08 8.22
C ASP A 377 5.51 -8.93 9.19
N ASN A 378 5.36 -7.76 9.85
CA ASN A 378 4.23 -7.48 10.74
C ASN A 378 2.87 -7.61 10.05
N ALA A 379 2.77 -7.16 8.81
CA ALA A 379 1.54 -7.26 8.02
C ALA A 379 1.31 -8.67 7.46
N ARG A 380 2.36 -9.48 7.38
CA ARG A 380 2.36 -10.81 6.73
C ARG A 380 2.19 -11.97 7.69
N THR A 381 2.06 -11.69 8.99
CA THR A 381 1.68 -12.71 9.98
C THR A 381 0.33 -13.35 9.62
N PRO A 382 0.13 -14.66 9.89
CA PRO A 382 -1.11 -15.34 9.61
C PRO A 382 -2.33 -14.63 10.19
N VAL A 383 -3.42 -14.58 9.42
CA VAL A 383 -4.71 -14.07 9.92
C VAL A 383 -5.17 -14.93 11.08
N GLN A 384 -5.62 -14.28 12.14
CA GLN A 384 -6.03 -14.93 13.38
C GLN A 384 -7.49 -15.36 13.28
N TRP A 385 -7.74 -16.64 12.93
CA TRP A 385 -9.09 -17.16 12.72
C TRP A 385 -9.78 -17.54 14.03
N ASP A 386 -9.04 -18.17 14.97
CA ASP A 386 -9.57 -18.58 16.27
C ASP A 386 -8.48 -18.66 17.34
N GLY A 387 -8.87 -19.02 18.59
CA GLY A 387 -7.95 -19.17 19.71
C GLY A 387 -7.22 -20.52 19.78
N SER A 388 -7.33 -21.39 18.77
CA SER A 388 -6.63 -22.67 18.72
C SER A 388 -5.15 -22.52 18.30
N THR A 389 -4.40 -23.60 18.36
CA THR A 389 -2.97 -23.62 17.95
C THR A 389 -2.80 -22.99 16.57
N HIS A 390 -1.79 -22.14 16.44
CA HIS A 390 -1.50 -21.36 15.23
C HIS A 390 -2.68 -20.48 14.75
N ALA A 391 -3.51 -20.00 15.69
CA ALA A 391 -4.66 -19.15 15.41
C ALA A 391 -5.68 -19.79 14.45
N GLY A 392 -5.79 -21.12 14.39
CA GLY A 392 -6.62 -21.82 13.41
C GLY A 392 -6.18 -21.69 11.97
N PHE A 393 -5.03 -21.05 11.69
CA PHE A 393 -4.54 -20.80 10.35
C PHE A 393 -4.00 -22.07 9.66
N THR A 394 -3.27 -22.89 10.39
CA THR A 394 -2.67 -24.12 9.86
C THR A 394 -2.54 -25.20 10.92
N THR A 395 -2.56 -26.46 10.48
CA THR A 395 -2.20 -27.63 11.31
C THR A 395 -0.72 -27.99 11.20
N GLY A 396 0.03 -27.35 10.26
CA GLY A 396 1.47 -27.49 10.10
C GLY A 396 2.24 -26.39 10.84
N THR A 397 3.51 -26.18 10.46
CA THR A 397 4.30 -25.04 10.92
C THR A 397 3.93 -23.82 10.11
N PRO A 398 3.54 -22.68 10.72
CA PRO A 398 3.34 -21.44 10.00
C PRO A 398 4.63 -20.99 9.31
N TRP A 399 4.54 -20.37 8.13
CA TRP A 399 5.69 -19.87 7.39
C TRP A 399 6.41 -18.71 8.11
N ILE A 400 5.65 -17.93 8.92
CA ILE A 400 6.13 -16.87 9.81
C ILE A 400 5.38 -16.98 11.14
N ALA A 401 5.95 -16.47 12.21
CA ALA A 401 5.37 -16.54 13.55
C ALA A 401 3.96 -15.93 13.62
N VAL A 402 3.04 -16.64 14.25
CA VAL A 402 1.70 -16.12 14.59
C VAL A 402 1.82 -15.13 15.73
N ASN A 403 1.12 -14.01 15.66
CA ASN A 403 1.08 -13.03 16.74
C ASN A 403 0.53 -13.69 18.02
N PRO A 404 1.25 -13.65 19.16
CA PRO A 404 0.87 -14.35 20.38
C PRO A 404 -0.44 -13.86 21.02
N ASN A 405 -1.01 -12.74 20.55
CA ASN A 405 -2.29 -12.22 21.02
C ASN A 405 -3.52 -12.92 20.41
N TYR A 406 -3.33 -13.90 19.51
CA TYR A 406 -4.41 -14.60 18.81
C TYR A 406 -5.48 -15.24 19.72
N PRO A 407 -5.19 -15.65 20.98
CA PRO A 407 -6.26 -16.17 21.85
C PRO A 407 -7.33 -15.13 22.22
N VAL A 408 -7.02 -13.83 22.04
CA VAL A 408 -7.91 -12.71 22.38
C VAL A 408 -8.38 -11.97 21.14
N ILE A 409 -7.47 -11.74 20.19
CA ILE A 409 -7.77 -11.03 18.93
C ILE A 409 -7.88 -12.06 17.81
N ASN A 410 -9.09 -12.45 17.46
CA ASN A 410 -9.33 -13.41 16.39
C ASN A 410 -10.77 -13.29 15.83
N ALA A 411 -10.98 -13.82 14.63
CA ALA A 411 -12.26 -13.76 13.94
C ALA A 411 -13.38 -14.50 14.70
N SER A 412 -13.09 -15.66 15.28
CA SER A 412 -14.10 -16.49 15.98
C SER A 412 -14.72 -15.77 17.18
N GLU A 413 -13.92 -15.01 17.91
CA GLU A 413 -14.41 -14.22 19.06
C GLU A 413 -15.17 -12.96 18.61
N GLN A 414 -14.85 -12.41 17.43
CA GLN A 414 -15.39 -11.12 16.99
C GLN A 414 -16.59 -11.24 16.06
N VAL A 415 -16.65 -12.29 15.23
CA VAL A 415 -17.78 -12.54 14.33
C VAL A 415 -19.00 -12.96 15.15
N GLY A 416 -20.00 -12.09 15.23
CA GLY A 416 -21.19 -12.30 16.07
C GLY A 416 -21.22 -11.51 17.38
N ASP A 417 -20.10 -10.94 17.82
CA ASP A 417 -20.07 -9.97 18.90
C ASP A 417 -20.31 -8.55 18.34
N SER A 418 -21.46 -7.98 18.69
CA SER A 418 -21.87 -6.63 18.24
C SER A 418 -21.01 -5.49 18.78
N THR A 419 -20.12 -5.77 19.73
CA THR A 419 -19.23 -4.79 20.37
C THR A 419 -17.78 -4.92 19.89
N SER A 420 -17.52 -5.82 18.94
CA SER A 420 -16.19 -6.09 18.41
C SER A 420 -15.72 -5.05 17.39
N VAL A 421 -14.41 -5.04 17.11
CA VAL A 421 -13.83 -4.25 16.03
C VAL A 421 -14.43 -4.66 14.69
N PHE A 422 -14.61 -5.96 14.44
CA PHE A 422 -15.25 -6.48 13.23
C PHE A 422 -16.66 -5.94 13.03
N ALA A 423 -17.48 -5.95 14.08
CA ALA A 423 -18.85 -5.41 14.02
C ALA A 423 -18.85 -3.90 13.74
N TYR A 424 -17.87 -3.18 14.27
CA TYR A 424 -17.72 -1.76 14.03
C TYR A 424 -17.33 -1.45 12.57
N PHE A 425 -16.37 -2.17 11.99
CA PHE A 425 -16.03 -2.07 10.57
C PHE A 425 -17.24 -2.37 9.67
N LYS A 426 -18.01 -3.41 10.01
CA LYS A 426 -19.26 -3.72 9.30
C LYS A 426 -20.23 -2.56 9.34
N ALA A 427 -20.44 -1.92 10.51
CA ALA A 427 -21.31 -0.78 10.65
C ALA A 427 -20.83 0.45 9.83
N LEU A 428 -19.52 0.69 9.77
CA LEU A 428 -18.92 1.74 8.91
C LEU A 428 -19.20 1.49 7.43
N ILE A 429 -19.01 0.26 6.95
CA ILE A 429 -19.27 -0.12 5.57
C ILE A 429 -20.76 0.03 5.23
N GLU A 430 -21.66 -0.44 6.12
CA GLU A 430 -23.10 -0.26 5.97
C GLU A 430 -23.51 1.23 5.94
N LEU A 431 -22.90 2.05 6.80
CA LEU A 431 -23.14 3.49 6.83
C LEU A 431 -22.74 4.14 5.50
N ARG A 432 -21.58 3.74 4.96
CA ARG A 432 -21.08 4.23 3.67
C ARG A 432 -22.02 3.85 2.51
N HIS A 433 -22.54 2.64 2.48
CA HIS A 433 -23.51 2.20 1.46
C HIS A 433 -24.84 2.93 1.56
N ARG A 434 -25.28 3.21 2.77
CA ARG A 434 -26.59 3.84 3.03
C ARG A 434 -26.57 5.36 2.82
N LEU A 435 -25.46 6.03 3.12
CA LEU A 435 -25.37 7.49 3.12
C LEU A 435 -24.55 8.00 1.94
N ALA A 436 -25.24 8.46 0.89
CA ALA A 436 -24.61 9.05 -0.29
C ALA A 436 -23.66 10.22 0.04
N VAL A 437 -23.89 10.95 1.13
CA VAL A 437 -23.02 12.04 1.59
C VAL A 437 -21.62 11.55 1.95
N VAL A 438 -21.46 10.30 2.41
CA VAL A 438 -20.15 9.71 2.70
C VAL A 438 -19.37 9.49 1.40
N ALA A 439 -20.00 8.93 0.36
CA ALA A 439 -19.32 8.66 -0.89
C ALA A 439 -19.10 9.92 -1.75
N ASN A 440 -20.14 10.78 -1.87
CA ASN A 440 -20.21 11.83 -2.87
C ASN A 440 -20.15 13.26 -2.30
N GLY A 441 -20.23 13.43 -0.97
CA GLY A 441 -20.18 14.75 -0.34
C GLY A 441 -18.83 15.44 -0.52
N SER A 442 -18.83 16.78 -0.48
CA SER A 442 -17.60 17.56 -0.35
C SER A 442 -16.95 17.31 1.02
N PHE A 443 -15.70 17.66 1.16
CA PHE A 443 -14.97 17.59 2.43
C PHE A 443 -14.64 19.01 2.90
N GLU A 444 -14.76 19.24 4.20
CA GLU A 444 -14.30 20.47 4.85
C GLU A 444 -13.77 20.15 6.23
N ARG A 445 -12.54 20.56 6.52
CA ARG A 445 -11.93 20.44 7.84
C ARG A 445 -12.63 21.36 8.82
N ILE A 446 -12.93 20.87 10.03
CA ILE A 446 -13.42 21.66 11.15
C ILE A 446 -12.27 21.94 12.10
N ASP A 447 -12.03 23.23 12.42
CA ASP A 447 -11.10 23.58 13.48
C ASP A 447 -11.77 23.31 14.84
N ALA A 448 -11.31 22.29 15.52
CA ALA A 448 -11.81 21.88 16.83
C ALA A 448 -10.98 22.44 18.01
N GLY A 449 -10.05 23.36 17.75
CA GLY A 449 -9.24 24.05 18.77
C GLY A 449 -8.12 23.18 19.38
N SER A 450 -7.91 21.95 18.94
CA SER A 450 -6.85 21.05 19.38
C SER A 450 -6.33 20.21 18.23
N ARG A 451 -5.01 19.97 18.17
CA ARG A 451 -4.40 19.07 17.20
C ARG A 451 -4.68 17.57 17.48
N GLU A 452 -5.07 17.23 18.71
CA GLU A 452 -5.48 15.86 19.10
C GLU A 452 -6.81 15.47 18.43
N ILE A 453 -7.64 16.45 18.06
CA ILE A 453 -8.96 16.23 17.50
C ILE A 453 -8.93 16.39 15.99
N PHE A 454 -9.29 15.31 15.29
CA PHE A 454 -9.62 15.38 13.88
C PHE A 454 -11.13 15.50 13.70
N ALA A 455 -11.57 16.69 13.30
CA ALA A 455 -12.96 16.95 13.01
C ALA A 455 -13.13 17.44 11.56
N TYR A 456 -14.18 16.97 10.89
CA TYR A 456 -14.51 17.39 9.53
C TYR A 456 -16.00 17.21 9.24
N ARG A 457 -16.49 17.93 8.24
CA ARG A 457 -17.83 17.75 7.69
C ARG A 457 -17.83 17.31 6.23
N ARG A 458 -18.88 16.60 5.86
CA ARG A 458 -19.19 16.18 4.51
C ARG A 458 -20.54 16.77 4.12
N LEU A 459 -20.63 17.40 2.95
CA LEU A 459 -21.85 18.09 2.50
C LEU A 459 -22.30 17.54 1.15
N LEU A 460 -23.61 17.21 1.05
CA LEU A 460 -24.26 16.80 -0.21
C LEU A 460 -25.69 17.32 -0.27
N GLY A 461 -25.91 18.42 -0.99
CA GLY A 461 -27.18 19.12 -0.97
C GLY A 461 -27.51 19.66 0.44
N GLU A 462 -28.64 19.25 0.99
CA GLU A 462 -29.05 19.60 2.35
C GLU A 462 -28.54 18.61 3.42
N ARG A 463 -27.87 17.54 3.02
CA ARG A 463 -27.32 16.54 3.95
C ARG A 463 -25.94 16.96 4.44
N GLU A 464 -25.78 16.93 5.75
CA GLU A 464 -24.50 17.19 6.40
C GLU A 464 -24.12 16.03 7.34
N LEU A 465 -22.89 15.53 7.20
CA LEU A 465 -22.31 14.54 8.10
C LEU A 465 -21.13 15.19 8.82
N ILE A 466 -21.11 15.12 10.14
CA ILE A 466 -19.99 15.60 10.98
C ILE A 466 -19.32 14.41 11.63
N VAL A 467 -18.00 14.37 11.54
CA VAL A 467 -17.12 13.37 12.18
C VAL A 467 -16.20 14.11 13.14
N ILE A 468 -16.11 13.63 14.39
CA ILE A 468 -15.24 14.20 15.42
C ILE A 468 -14.51 13.02 16.09
N ALA A 469 -13.20 12.98 16.02
CA ALA A 469 -12.37 11.92 16.60
C ALA A 469 -11.21 12.51 17.39
N ASN A 470 -11.02 12.04 18.61
CA ASN A 470 -9.80 12.25 19.39
C ASN A 470 -8.80 11.19 18.96
N LEU A 471 -7.68 11.58 18.35
CA LEU A 471 -6.60 10.70 17.91
C LEU A 471 -5.41 10.74 18.86
N SER A 472 -5.68 10.78 20.16
CA SER A 472 -4.65 10.82 21.21
C SER A 472 -4.98 9.89 22.38
N SER A 473 -3.99 9.66 23.22
CA SER A 473 -4.12 8.89 24.47
C SER A 473 -4.57 9.71 25.67
N HIS A 474 -5.05 10.95 25.46
CA HIS A 474 -5.50 11.89 26.48
C HIS A 474 -6.96 12.31 26.25
N ASP A 475 -7.62 12.80 27.30
CA ASP A 475 -8.92 13.45 27.16
C ASP A 475 -8.76 14.76 26.39
N ALA A 476 -9.60 14.96 25.37
CA ALA A 476 -9.63 16.19 24.59
C ALA A 476 -11.05 16.76 24.52
N ARG A 477 -11.18 18.09 24.45
CA ARG A 477 -12.48 18.72 24.30
C ARG A 477 -12.57 19.50 22.99
N PRO A 478 -13.54 19.22 22.12
CA PRO A 478 -13.70 19.97 20.90
C PRO A 478 -14.24 21.39 21.19
N ALA A 479 -13.62 22.37 20.53
CA ALA A 479 -14.14 23.73 20.45
C ALA A 479 -14.76 23.91 19.06
N LEU A 480 -16.04 23.52 18.92
CA LEU A 480 -16.71 23.57 17.63
C LEU A 480 -17.08 25.01 17.22
N PRO A 481 -17.00 25.35 15.92
CA PRO A 481 -17.48 26.62 15.38
C PRO A 481 -18.93 26.90 15.73
N SER A 482 -19.32 28.19 15.81
CA SER A 482 -20.64 28.60 16.25
C SER A 482 -21.78 28.11 15.34
N ASP A 483 -21.56 28.06 14.04
CA ASP A 483 -22.51 27.52 13.06
C ASP A 483 -22.87 26.04 13.33
N ILE A 484 -21.92 25.25 13.78
CA ILE A 484 -22.10 23.84 14.13
C ILE A 484 -22.72 23.72 15.53
N SER A 485 -22.20 24.44 16.51
CA SER A 485 -22.66 24.34 17.90
C SER A 485 -24.10 24.89 18.10
N GLU A 486 -24.50 25.94 17.38
CA GLU A 486 -25.84 26.46 17.37
C GLU A 486 -26.84 25.52 16.67
N ALA A 487 -26.43 24.83 15.62
CA ALA A 487 -27.23 23.84 14.91
C ALA A 487 -27.18 22.43 15.52
N ALA A 488 -26.50 22.21 16.64
CA ALA A 488 -26.26 20.88 17.21
C ALA A 488 -27.55 20.07 17.45
N SER A 489 -28.69 20.72 17.74
CA SER A 489 -29.99 20.06 17.92
C SER A 489 -30.60 19.51 16.62
N GLU A 490 -30.11 19.90 15.46
CA GLU A 490 -30.58 19.43 14.15
C GLU A 490 -29.90 18.11 13.76
N PHE A 491 -28.78 17.78 14.43
CA PHE A 491 -27.98 16.59 14.16
C PHE A 491 -28.42 15.41 15.03
N VAL A 492 -28.54 14.25 14.40
CA VAL A 492 -28.75 12.98 15.09
C VAL A 492 -27.47 12.14 15.10
N PRO A 493 -27.11 11.52 16.24
CA PRO A 493 -25.95 10.64 16.29
C PRO A 493 -26.21 9.36 15.47
N VAL A 494 -25.24 8.96 14.64
CA VAL A 494 -25.36 7.79 13.75
C VAL A 494 -24.31 6.72 13.98
N LEU A 495 -23.16 7.07 14.57
CA LEU A 495 -22.11 6.13 14.92
C LEU A 495 -21.25 6.69 16.07
N THR A 496 -20.81 5.82 16.97
CA THR A 496 -19.79 6.10 17.98
C THR A 496 -19.09 4.80 18.36
N ASN A 497 -17.82 4.87 18.74
CA ASN A 497 -17.10 3.74 19.35
C ASN A 497 -17.25 3.69 20.88
N ALA A 498 -18.16 4.51 21.45
CA ALA A 498 -18.55 4.44 22.85
C ALA A 498 -19.73 3.50 23.08
N ASN A 499 -19.88 3.06 24.33
CA ASN A 499 -21.07 2.31 24.74
C ASN A 499 -22.30 3.19 24.97
N VAL A 500 -22.12 4.52 24.97
CA VAL A 500 -23.16 5.51 25.20
C VAL A 500 -23.04 6.66 24.20
N TRP A 501 -24.17 7.22 23.84
CA TRP A 501 -24.20 8.44 23.05
C TRP A 501 -23.89 9.65 23.92
N GLU A 502 -23.09 10.55 23.38
CA GLU A 502 -22.68 11.79 24.05
C GLU A 502 -22.95 12.97 23.14
N GLU A 503 -23.13 14.15 23.73
CA GLU A 503 -23.32 15.40 22.99
C GLU A 503 -22.11 15.70 22.08
N MET A 504 -22.36 16.44 21.02
CA MET A 504 -21.37 16.72 19.98
C MET A 504 -20.12 17.44 20.54
N ASP A 505 -20.32 18.38 21.49
CA ASP A 505 -19.28 19.19 22.13
C ASP A 505 -18.78 18.63 23.47
N ALA A 506 -19.29 17.45 23.90
CA ALA A 506 -18.83 16.81 25.13
C ALA A 506 -17.34 16.43 25.02
N PRO A 507 -16.59 16.35 26.14
CA PRO A 507 -15.22 15.85 26.12
C PRO A 507 -15.12 14.46 25.48
N LEU A 508 -14.04 14.22 24.74
CA LEU A 508 -13.71 12.95 24.11
C LEU A 508 -12.64 12.24 24.95
N ALA A 509 -12.96 11.07 25.46
CA ALA A 509 -11.98 10.19 26.05
C ALA A 509 -10.89 9.81 25.02
N PRO A 510 -9.76 9.22 25.43
CA PRO A 510 -8.74 8.73 24.50
C PRO A 510 -9.33 7.87 23.38
N TRP A 511 -8.95 8.16 22.14
CA TRP A 511 -9.38 7.44 20.94
C TRP A 511 -10.90 7.33 20.77
N ARG A 512 -11.65 8.34 21.20
CA ARG A 512 -13.10 8.40 21.06
C ARG A 512 -13.48 9.05 19.73
N ALA A 513 -14.46 8.42 19.03
CA ALA A 513 -15.01 8.95 17.79
C ALA A 513 -16.54 9.04 17.83
N ARG A 514 -17.09 10.08 17.22
CA ARG A 514 -18.53 10.35 17.10
C ARG A 514 -18.87 10.84 15.70
N VAL A 515 -20.02 10.40 15.22
CA VAL A 515 -20.53 10.75 13.88
C VAL A 515 -21.98 11.20 14.01
N PHE A 516 -22.29 12.35 13.41
CA PHE A 516 -23.61 12.98 13.43
C PHE A 516 -24.08 13.28 12.00
N LEU A 517 -25.39 13.22 11.79
CA LEU A 517 -26.05 13.48 10.51
C LEU A 517 -27.21 14.47 10.68
N ALA A 518 -27.28 15.50 9.79
CA ALA A 518 -28.42 16.38 9.59
C ALA A 518 -29.04 16.17 8.20
#